data_d02106fd83e08addba9873fe17ce2e51
#
_entry.id   d02106fd83e08addba9873fe17ce2e51
#
_cell.length_a   1.000
_cell.length_b   1.000
_cell.length_c   1.000
_cell.angle_alpha   90.00
_cell.angle_beta   90.00
_cell.angle_gamma   90.00
#
_symmetry.space_group_name_H-M   'P 1'
#
loop_
_entity.id
_entity.type
_entity.pdbx_description
1 polymer ?
#
loop_
_entity_poly.entity_id
_entity_poly.type
_entity_poly.pdbx_seq_one_letter_code
_entity_poly.pdbx_strand_id
1 'polypeptide(L)' 'MRKKFIEFDDQLINVKEIVFVEKVADTLKGQYGIYVNVRDYNYRQEWFKAKEDRDRRFNEIKEGLC' A
#
# COMPACT_ATOMS: atom_id res chain seq x y z
N MET A 1 15.75 -5.45 -5.89
CA MET A 1 15.73 -4.62 -7.12
C MET A 1 14.48 -3.75 -7.15
N ARG A 2 14.64 -2.49 -7.47
CA ARG A 2 13.54 -1.53 -7.51
C ARG A 2 12.65 -1.75 -8.73
N LYS A 3 11.35 -1.82 -8.53
CA LYS A 3 10.39 -1.93 -9.62
C LYS A 3 10.04 -0.54 -10.16
N LYS A 4 9.63 -0.49 -11.42
CA LYS A 4 9.12 0.77 -12.01
C LYS A 4 7.67 1.02 -11.61
N PHE A 5 6.89 -0.05 -11.46
CA PHE A 5 5.47 0.00 -11.11
C PHE A 5 5.17 -1.02 -10.04
N ILE A 6 4.18 -0.71 -9.22
CA ILE A 6 3.58 -1.70 -8.33
C ILE A 6 2.10 -1.82 -8.68
N GLU A 7 1.54 -3.01 -8.52
CA GLU A 7 0.10 -3.21 -8.62
C GLU A 7 -0.51 -3.02 -7.25
N PHE A 8 -1.45 -2.10 -7.15
CA PHE A 8 -2.08 -1.80 -5.88
C PHE A 8 -3.49 -1.27 -6.14
N ASP A 9 -4.47 -1.81 -5.40
CA ASP A 9 -5.88 -1.41 -5.54
C ASP A 9 -6.33 -1.55 -7.01
N ASP A 10 -5.94 -2.67 -7.65
CA ASP A 10 -6.25 -2.98 -9.05
C ASP A 10 -5.72 -1.94 -10.05
N GLN A 11 -4.69 -1.22 -9.68
CA GLN A 11 -4.05 -0.23 -10.55
C GLN A 11 -2.55 -0.42 -10.57
N LEU A 12 -1.94 -0.05 -11.70
CA LEU A 12 -0.49 0.02 -11.80
C LEU A 12 -0.06 1.43 -11.42
N ILE A 13 0.73 1.54 -10.36
CA ILE A 13 1.19 2.82 -9.86
C ILE A 13 2.67 2.97 -10.15
N ASN A 14 3.04 4.09 -10.78
CA ASN A 14 4.44 4.40 -11.02
C ASN A 14 5.12 4.69 -9.68
N VAL A 15 6.18 3.96 -9.39
CA VAL A 15 6.91 4.08 -8.13
C VAL A 15 7.39 5.51 -7.90
N LYS A 16 7.74 6.24 -8.97
CA LYS A 16 8.19 7.62 -8.88
C LYS A 16 7.11 8.58 -8.39
N GLU A 17 5.84 8.18 -8.50
CA GLU A 17 4.72 9.01 -8.06
C GLU A 17 4.34 8.75 -6.61
N ILE A 18 4.93 7.74 -5.98
CA ILE A 18 4.62 7.40 -4.60
C ILE A 18 5.39 8.33 -3.66
N VAL A 19 4.65 8.99 -2.79
CA VAL A 19 5.23 9.88 -1.78
C VAL A 19 5.55 9.10 -0.52
N PHE A 20 4.58 8.34 -0.03
CA PHE A 20 4.81 7.44 1.11
C PHE A 20 3.75 6.36 1.15
N VAL A 21 4.06 5.29 1.88
CA VAL A 21 3.15 4.17 2.11
C VAL A 21 3.01 4.00 3.61
N GLU A 22 1.78 3.83 4.09
CA GLU A 22 1.55 3.70 5.53
C GLU A 22 0.59 2.57 5.87
N LYS A 23 0.79 2.01 7.06
CA LYS A 23 -0.13 1.03 7.62
C LYS A 23 -1.20 1.78 8.42
N VAL A 24 -2.45 1.36 8.23
CA VAL A 24 -3.57 1.93 8.96
C VAL A 24 -4.43 0.81 9.51
N ALA A 25 -5.32 1.14 10.43
CA ALA A 25 -6.25 0.19 11.00
C ALA A 25 -7.59 0.85 11.22
N ASP A 26 -8.67 0.10 10.92
CA ASP A 26 -10.03 0.52 11.24
C ASP A 26 -10.52 -0.40 12.36
N THR A 27 -10.37 0.06 13.59
CA THR A 27 -10.69 -0.74 14.77
C THR A 27 -12.19 -0.99 14.91
N LEU A 28 -13.02 -0.10 14.36
CA LEU A 28 -14.47 -0.27 14.42
C LEU A 28 -14.93 -1.41 13.52
N LYS A 29 -14.29 -1.57 12.35
CA LYS A 29 -14.61 -2.63 11.41
C LYS A 29 -13.74 -3.87 11.57
N GLY A 30 -12.70 -3.79 12.42
CA GLY A 30 -11.77 -4.89 12.59
C GLY A 30 -10.97 -5.19 11.34
N GLN A 31 -10.58 -4.15 10.61
CA GLN A 31 -9.84 -4.28 9.36
C GLN A 31 -8.49 -3.59 9.46
N TYR A 32 -7.55 -4.08 8.65
CA TYR A 32 -6.19 -3.56 8.59
C TYR A 32 -5.90 -3.12 7.16
N GLY A 33 -5.38 -1.93 7.00
CA GLY A 33 -5.22 -1.34 5.69
C GLY A 33 -3.81 -0.89 5.38
N ILE A 34 -3.62 -0.60 4.10
CA ILE A 34 -2.41 0.05 3.60
C ILE A 34 -2.87 1.21 2.74
N TYR A 35 -2.28 2.37 2.97
CA TYR A 35 -2.49 3.54 2.13
C TYR A 35 -1.21 3.80 1.35
N VAL A 36 -1.35 3.90 0.04
CA VAL A 36 -0.28 4.35 -0.85
C VAL A 36 -0.63 5.77 -1.26
N ASN A 37 0.17 6.71 -0.83
CA ASN A 37 -0.04 8.13 -1.12
C ASN A 37 0.79 8.52 -2.33
N VAL A 38 0.12 9.04 -3.35
CA VAL A 38 0.76 9.45 -4.59
C VAL A 38 0.70 10.98 -4.71
N ARG A 39 1.46 11.55 -5.64
CA ARG A 39 1.48 12.99 -5.87
C ARG A 39 0.10 13.51 -6.19
N ASP A 40 -0.09 14.81 -6.04
CA ASP A 40 -1.35 15.51 -6.26
C ASP A 40 -2.42 15.16 -5.23
N TYR A 41 -1.98 14.77 -4.02
CA TYR A 41 -2.85 14.51 -2.88
C TYR A 41 -3.83 13.37 -3.09
N ASN A 42 -3.54 12.49 -4.04
CA ASN A 42 -4.32 11.28 -4.25
C ASN A 42 -3.76 10.14 -3.41
N TYR A 43 -4.62 9.21 -3.07
CA TYR A 43 -4.19 8.00 -2.40
C TYR A 43 -4.98 6.81 -2.88
N ARG A 44 -4.39 5.61 -2.67
CA ARG A 44 -5.04 4.34 -2.93
C ARG A 44 -5.00 3.52 -1.66
N GLN A 45 -5.94 2.61 -1.50
CA GLN A 45 -6.04 1.84 -0.26
C GLN A 45 -6.37 0.38 -0.55
N GLU A 46 -5.82 -0.50 0.28
CA GLU A 46 -6.19 -1.92 0.32
C GLU A 46 -6.51 -2.28 1.75
N TRP A 47 -7.51 -3.15 1.94
CA TRP A 47 -7.98 -3.56 3.25
C TRP A 47 -7.94 -5.06 3.41
N PHE A 48 -7.61 -5.52 4.60
CA PHE A 48 -7.43 -6.93 4.94
C PHE A 48 -8.12 -7.21 6.26
N LYS A 49 -8.65 -8.43 6.41
CA LYS A 49 -9.27 -8.85 7.66
C LYS A 49 -8.24 -9.27 8.70
N ALA A 50 -7.08 -9.77 8.25
CA ALA A 50 -6.02 -10.23 9.13
C ALA A 50 -4.83 -9.29 9.07
N LYS A 51 -4.30 -8.95 10.24
CA LYS A 51 -3.12 -8.10 10.35
C LYS A 51 -1.91 -8.70 9.62
N GLU A 52 -1.75 -10.02 9.72
CA GLU A 52 -0.64 -10.73 9.10
C GLU A 52 -0.66 -10.60 7.58
N ASP A 53 -1.84 -10.65 6.99
CA ASP A 53 -1.99 -10.49 5.55
C ASP A 53 -1.62 -9.08 5.12
N ARG A 54 -2.08 -8.07 5.88
CA ARG A 54 -1.72 -6.69 5.65
C ARG A 54 -0.20 -6.49 5.74
N ASP A 55 0.42 -7.05 6.77
CA ASP A 55 1.85 -6.89 6.99
C ASP A 55 2.67 -7.57 5.89
N ARG A 56 2.23 -8.74 5.42
CA ARG A 56 2.87 -9.43 4.30
C ARG A 56 2.81 -8.59 3.04
N ARG A 57 1.65 -8.04 2.76
CA ARG A 57 1.44 -7.18 1.59
C ARG A 57 2.30 -5.91 1.67
N PHE A 58 2.36 -5.31 2.84
CA PHE A 58 3.20 -4.13 3.07
C PHE A 58 4.67 -4.43 2.77
N ASN A 59 5.15 -5.59 3.22
CA ASN A 59 6.54 -5.99 2.95
C ASN A 59 6.81 -6.22 1.47
N GLU A 60 5.84 -6.78 0.73
CA GLU A 60 5.96 -6.93 -0.72
C GLU A 60 6.12 -5.58 -1.40
N ILE A 61 5.32 -4.60 -0.98
CA ILE A 61 5.39 -3.24 -1.52
C ILE A 61 6.74 -2.63 -1.19
N LYS A 62 7.17 -2.76 0.05
CA LYS A 62 8.46 -2.24 0.51
C LYS A 62 9.61 -2.79 -0.32
N GLU A 63 9.60 -4.08 -0.61
CA GLU A 63 10.62 -4.71 -1.44
C GLU A 63 10.61 -4.15 -2.85
N GLY A 64 9.44 -3.86 -3.40
CA GLY A 64 9.32 -3.27 -4.73
C GLY A 64 9.81 -1.84 -4.81
N LEU A 65 9.87 -1.13 -3.68
CA LEU A 65 10.32 0.27 -3.63
C LEU A 65 11.81 0.41 -3.37
N CYS A 66 12.49 -0.65 -2.96
CA CYS A 66 13.91 -0.62 -2.60
C CYS A 66 14.84 -0.89 -3.78
#